data_4ed8b9e92786ea25941e38db9a47c6e9
#
_entry.id   4ed8b9e92786ea25941e38db9a47c6e9
#
_cell.length_a   1.000
_cell.length_b   1.000
_cell.length_c   1.000
_cell.angle_alpha   90.00
_cell.angle_beta   90.00
_cell.angle_gamma   90.00
#
_symmetry.space_group_name_H-M   'P 1'
#
loop_
_entity.id
_entity.type
_entity.pdbx_description
1 polymer ?
#
loop_
_entity_poly.entity_id
_entity_poly.type
_entity_poly.pdbx_seq_one_letter_code
_entity_poly.pdbx_strand_id
1 'polypeptide(L)' 'MNKQESDVLNTLLLEPFINQRILAEESGHSLGVVNRSLKELIKA' A
#
# COMPACT_ATOMS: atom_id res chain seq x y z
N MET A 1 0.44 9.12 -9.93
CA MET A 1 0.08 8.14 -8.88
C MET A 1 -1.44 8.12 -8.72
N ASN A 2 -2.06 6.95 -8.73
CA ASN A 2 -3.51 6.88 -8.56
C ASN A 2 -3.88 6.86 -7.06
N LYS A 3 -5.19 6.93 -6.78
CA LYS A 3 -5.67 6.99 -5.40
C LYS A 3 -5.28 5.76 -4.59
N GLN A 4 -5.31 4.57 -5.19
CA GLN A 4 -4.95 3.34 -4.52
C GLN A 4 -3.49 3.35 -4.08
N GLU A 5 -2.60 3.75 -4.97
CA GLU A 5 -1.18 3.85 -4.66
C GLU A 5 -0.93 4.91 -3.60
N SER A 6 -1.62 6.04 -3.68
CA SER A 6 -1.50 7.11 -2.70
C SER A 6 -1.95 6.65 -1.31
N ASP A 7 -3.07 5.92 -1.22
CA ASP A 7 -3.57 5.41 0.05
C ASP A 7 -2.58 4.42 0.66
N VAL A 8 -2.04 3.51 -0.15
CA VAL A 8 -1.06 2.53 0.31
C VAL A 8 0.21 3.24 0.78
N LEU A 9 0.69 4.21 0.01
CA LEU A 9 1.89 4.96 0.36
C LEU A 9 1.72 5.73 1.67
N ASN A 10 0.58 6.40 1.85
CA ASN A 10 0.32 7.15 3.08
C ASN A 10 0.30 6.23 4.30
N THR A 11 -0.33 5.06 4.19
CA THR A 11 -0.35 4.10 5.29
C THR A 11 1.06 3.59 5.60
N LEU A 12 1.83 3.31 4.57
CA LEU A 12 3.21 2.84 4.72
C LEU A 12 4.11 3.90 5.36
N LEU A 13 3.91 5.17 5.03
CA LEU A 13 4.68 6.26 5.62
C LEU A 13 4.39 6.43 7.11
N LEU A 14 3.16 6.15 7.53
CA LEU A 14 2.80 6.21 8.95
C LEU A 14 3.35 5.02 9.72
N GLU A 15 3.43 3.85 9.10
CA GLU A 15 3.91 2.62 9.74
C GLU A 15 4.81 1.84 8.79
N PRO A 16 6.10 2.21 8.69
CA PRO A 16 7.00 1.62 7.70
C PRO A 16 7.31 0.14 7.92
N PHE A 17 7.06 -0.39 9.12
CA PHE A 17 7.29 -1.82 9.41
C PHE A 17 6.01 -2.66 9.39
N ILE A 18 4.94 -2.12 8.87
CA ILE A 18 3.65 -2.80 8.75
C ILE A 18 3.75 -3.95 7.73
N ASN A 19 3.10 -5.08 8.02
CA ASN A 19 3.04 -6.15 7.04
C ASN A 19 1.93 -5.87 6.00
N GLN A 20 1.98 -6.58 4.87
CA GLN A 20 1.06 -6.32 3.76
C GLN A 20 -0.40 -6.54 4.14
N ARG A 21 -0.69 -7.51 4.99
CA ARG A 21 -2.07 -7.79 5.39
C ARG A 21 -2.66 -6.64 6.19
N ILE A 22 -1.92 -6.13 7.15
CA ILE A 22 -2.37 -4.98 7.95
C ILE A 22 -2.41 -3.73 7.09
N LEU A 23 -1.45 -3.57 6.20
CA LEU A 23 -1.43 -2.46 5.25
C LEU A 23 -2.71 -2.45 4.39
N ALA A 24 -3.15 -3.61 3.93
CA ALA A 24 -4.39 -3.73 3.16
C ALA A 24 -5.60 -3.31 4.00
N GLU A 25 -5.68 -3.76 5.23
CA GLU A 25 -6.78 -3.43 6.13
C GLU A 25 -6.82 -1.92 6.43
N GLU A 26 -5.70 -1.33 6.76
CA GLU A 26 -5.65 0.08 7.14
C GLU A 26 -5.84 1.03 5.96
N SER A 27 -5.34 0.66 4.78
CA SER A 27 -5.51 1.48 3.59
C SER A 27 -6.89 1.36 2.96
N GLY A 28 -7.67 0.34 3.37
CA GLY A 28 -9.00 0.10 2.83
C GLY A 28 -9.02 -0.61 1.49
N HIS A 29 -7.92 -1.23 1.09
CA HIS A 29 -7.79 -1.95 -0.17
C HIS A 29 -7.55 -3.44 0.06
N SER A 30 -7.79 -4.25 -0.99
CA SER A 30 -7.53 -5.68 -0.91
C SER A 30 -6.03 -5.97 -0.93
N LEU A 31 -5.65 -7.15 -0.45
CA LEU A 31 -4.25 -7.56 -0.45
C LEU A 31 -3.66 -7.58 -1.87
N GLY A 32 -4.46 -7.98 -2.86
CA GLY A 32 -4.03 -7.96 -4.26
C GLY A 32 -3.72 -6.56 -4.77
N VAL A 33 -4.56 -5.58 -4.39
CA VAL A 33 -4.33 -4.18 -4.76
C VAL A 33 -3.08 -3.65 -4.09
N VAL A 34 -2.89 -3.95 -2.80
CA VAL A 34 -1.70 -3.52 -2.06
C VAL A 34 -0.44 -4.09 -2.69
N ASN A 35 -0.44 -5.38 -3.01
CA ASN A 35 0.70 -6.05 -3.62
C ASN A 35 1.06 -5.41 -4.96
N ARG A 36 0.07 -5.15 -5.81
CA ARG A 36 0.28 -4.49 -7.09
C ARG A 36 0.82 -3.07 -6.91
N SER A 37 0.24 -2.32 -5.98
CA SER A 37 0.65 -0.95 -5.72
C SER A 37 2.10 -0.88 -5.24
N LEU A 38 2.50 -1.80 -4.36
CA LEU A 38 3.87 -1.87 -3.88
C LEU A 38 4.85 -2.18 -5.01
N LYS A 39 4.48 -3.07 -5.94
CA LYS A 39 5.31 -3.37 -7.10
C LYS A 39 5.51 -2.15 -7.99
N GLU A 40 4.46 -1.37 -8.21
CA GLU A 40 4.54 -0.16 -9.03
C GLU A 40 5.40 0.91 -8.34
N LEU A 41 5.28 1.05 -7.04
CA LEU A 41 6.07 2.02 -6.28
C LEU A 41 7.56 1.66 -6.28
N ILE A 42 7.87 0.38 -6.13
CA ILE A 42 9.26 -0.09 -6.17
C ILE A 42 9.87 0.06 -7.56
N LYS A 43 9.05 -0.15 -8.59
CA LYS A 43 9.49 -0.08 -9.97
C LYS A 43 9.86 1.35 -10.38
N ALA A 44 9.22 2.32 -9.79
CA ALA A 44 9.52 3.71 -10.04
C ALA A 44 10.85 4.11 -9.43
#